data_52b001ea91970c45e1c357b6300106e7
#
_entry.id   52b001ea91970c45e1c357b6300106e7
#
_cell.length_a   1.000
_cell.length_b   1.000
_cell.length_c   1.000
_cell.angle_alpha   90.00
_cell.angle_beta   90.00
_cell.angle_gamma   90.00
#
_symmetry.space_group_name_H-M   'P 1'
#
loop_
_entity.id
_entity.type
_entity.pdbx_description
1 polymer ?
#
loop_
_entity_poly.entity_id
_entity_poly.type
_entity_poly.pdbx_seq_one_letter_code
_entity_poly.pdbx_strand_id
1 'polypeptide(L)'
;MKTILLFLLLCISLSTSAQTADERAGTYMNQADWFSLQREFAINKDSLHPFLQEFGQALLDNFFNRPEAACESIGKLLNEQQNNMGFENTASMIYLLSENLSKLGANDQAAETLKSFCDQLEGQVDSAFLAGYRTRECQYRALAKDDLYQWNKADNDLILPFRIDSIGTKGSTAITLQGELNGKERNYTLDTGAGVNVVTPEVAEACGMKMLDVEITAYGIRASSGHLALAEEVRIGDLVIRNVPFYVLDMKTGEEKADRYMKHLEAIIGLPLLNQLQEIRLDFLTNRLTIPKVLTPAPTFAPNICHTGKNILDLEVVYNQELLRMNFDSGSGVSQLNYDYFKRHKDRIEQIAEKDSMRMAGFGGTTRVCVYKMPGGGCFQIGEYTGCIDSLNVVATPGEDALHFVGDGVAGMDFFRSFNTITINLKDMFVKTTPKKQERNAMIYDSKKLRLKLPEDELKITDILLGIADIYLNYWKYEHY
;
A
#
# COMPACT_ATOMS: atom_id res chain seq x y z
N MET A 1 6.26 43.83 -61.44
CA MET A 1 5.42 42.66 -61.29
C MET A 1 5.86 41.98 -59.98
N LYS A 2 5.06 42.12 -58.95
CA LYS A 2 5.30 41.49 -57.60
C LYS A 2 4.60 40.16 -57.58
N THR A 3 5.37 39.10 -57.47
CA THR A 3 4.83 37.70 -57.28
C THR A 3 4.48 37.49 -55.82
N ILE A 4 3.21 37.35 -55.57
CA ILE A 4 2.69 37.00 -54.23
C ILE A 4 2.83 35.49 -54.07
N LEU A 5 3.67 35.06 -53.12
CA LEU A 5 3.84 33.67 -52.71
C LEU A 5 2.76 33.36 -51.70
N LEU A 6 1.75 32.57 -52.08
CA LEU A 6 0.68 32.11 -51.20
C LEU A 6 1.20 30.93 -50.43
N PHE A 7 1.49 31.12 -49.10
CA PHE A 7 1.77 30.03 -48.16
C PHE A 7 0.46 29.36 -47.80
N LEU A 8 0.20 28.18 -48.33
CA LEU A 8 -0.85 27.28 -47.85
C LEU A 8 -0.36 26.65 -46.56
N LEU A 9 -0.81 27.16 -45.42
CA LEU A 9 -0.69 26.46 -44.13
C LEU A 9 -1.63 25.25 -44.17
N LEU A 10 -1.06 24.09 -44.47
CA LEU A 10 -1.73 22.81 -44.20
C LEU A 10 -1.77 22.64 -42.67
N CYS A 11 -2.90 23.01 -42.05
CA CYS A 11 -3.22 22.56 -40.71
C CYS A 11 -3.48 21.04 -40.77
N ILE A 12 -2.43 20.25 -40.60
CA ILE A 12 -2.58 18.85 -40.23
C ILE A 12 -3.09 18.88 -38.79
N SER A 13 -4.40 18.85 -38.65
CA SER A 13 -5.03 18.48 -37.41
C SER A 13 -4.64 17.03 -37.10
N LEU A 14 -3.60 16.85 -36.30
CA LEU A 14 -3.38 15.61 -35.57
C LEU A 14 -4.58 15.48 -34.65
N SER A 15 -5.64 14.85 -35.14
CA SER A 15 -6.68 14.32 -34.30
C SER A 15 -6.05 13.17 -33.51
N THR A 16 -5.48 13.49 -32.35
CA THR A 16 -5.34 12.50 -31.29
C THR A 16 -6.79 12.11 -30.97
N SER A 17 -7.24 10.97 -31.50
CA SER A 17 -8.52 10.41 -31.06
C SER A 17 -8.39 10.21 -29.56
N ALA A 18 -9.26 10.87 -28.78
CA ALA A 18 -9.31 10.63 -27.35
C ALA A 18 -9.60 9.14 -27.14
N GLN A 19 -8.83 8.49 -26.26
CA GLN A 19 -9.07 7.09 -25.91
C GLN A 19 -10.54 6.89 -25.51
N THR A 20 -11.13 5.80 -25.96
CA THR A 20 -12.48 5.40 -25.53
C THR A 20 -12.50 5.04 -24.04
N ALA A 21 -13.65 5.02 -23.42
CA ALA A 21 -13.80 4.55 -22.03
C ALA A 21 -13.29 3.11 -21.86
N ASP A 22 -13.56 2.24 -22.83
CA ASP A 22 -13.09 0.85 -22.83
C ASP A 22 -11.55 0.75 -22.88
N GLU A 23 -10.91 1.54 -23.74
CA GLU A 23 -9.44 1.57 -23.86
C GLU A 23 -8.79 2.08 -22.57
N ARG A 24 -9.36 3.11 -21.93
CA ARG A 24 -8.85 3.60 -20.66
C ARG A 24 -9.03 2.57 -19.54
N ALA A 25 -10.24 2.01 -19.39
CA ALA A 25 -10.51 0.98 -18.39
C ALA A 25 -9.59 -0.24 -18.57
N GLY A 26 -9.42 -0.74 -19.80
CA GLY A 26 -8.49 -1.83 -20.13
C GLY A 26 -7.05 -1.49 -19.77
N THR A 27 -6.61 -0.25 -20.04
CA THR A 27 -5.26 0.22 -19.68
C THR A 27 -5.06 0.21 -18.17
N TYR A 28 -6.00 0.74 -17.38
CA TYR A 28 -5.90 0.76 -15.93
C TYR A 28 -5.89 -0.65 -15.32
N MET A 29 -6.71 -1.56 -15.84
CA MET A 29 -6.71 -2.98 -15.42
C MET A 29 -5.35 -3.63 -15.68
N ASN A 30 -4.77 -3.44 -16.87
CA ASN A 30 -3.46 -4.01 -17.24
C ASN A 30 -2.31 -3.42 -16.43
N GLN A 31 -2.44 -2.17 -15.97
CA GLN A 31 -1.45 -1.48 -15.12
C GLN A 31 -1.69 -1.71 -13.62
N ALA A 32 -2.70 -2.49 -13.25
CA ALA A 32 -3.18 -2.62 -11.87
C ALA A 32 -3.37 -1.25 -11.19
N ASP A 33 -3.86 -0.25 -11.95
CA ASP A 33 -4.18 1.09 -11.43
C ASP A 33 -5.65 1.14 -11.00
N TRP A 34 -5.90 0.61 -9.81
CA TRP A 34 -7.25 0.45 -9.28
C TRP A 34 -7.89 1.81 -8.94
N PHE A 35 -7.13 2.81 -8.56
CA PHE A 35 -7.65 4.16 -8.29
C PHE A 35 -8.15 4.84 -9.57
N SER A 36 -7.38 4.76 -10.66
CA SER A 36 -7.81 5.30 -11.95
C SER A 36 -8.97 4.52 -12.53
N LEU A 37 -8.99 3.19 -12.38
CA LEU A 37 -10.13 2.35 -12.75
C LEU A 37 -11.39 2.74 -11.97
N GLN A 38 -11.28 2.96 -10.66
CA GLN A 38 -12.40 3.38 -9.83
C GLN A 38 -12.98 4.73 -10.28
N ARG A 39 -12.11 5.70 -10.60
CA ARG A 39 -12.54 7.00 -11.15
C ARG A 39 -13.23 6.86 -12.50
N GLU A 40 -12.68 6.01 -13.39
CA GLU A 40 -13.28 5.73 -14.69
C GLU A 40 -14.67 5.12 -14.53
N PHE A 41 -14.81 4.17 -13.59
CA PHE A 41 -16.10 3.54 -13.28
C PHE A 41 -17.11 4.53 -12.69
N ALA A 42 -16.68 5.44 -11.82
CA ALA A 42 -17.56 6.45 -11.24
C ALA A 42 -18.18 7.39 -12.31
N ILE A 43 -17.48 7.60 -13.43
CA ILE A 43 -17.89 8.56 -14.46
C ILE A 43 -18.52 7.85 -15.67
N ASN A 44 -17.93 6.73 -16.12
CA ASN A 44 -18.20 6.17 -17.44
C ASN A 44 -18.67 4.70 -17.42
N LYS A 45 -18.98 4.13 -16.25
CA LYS A 45 -19.36 2.69 -16.13
C LYS A 45 -20.41 2.28 -17.15
N ASP A 46 -21.48 3.06 -17.30
CA ASP A 46 -22.61 2.73 -18.19
C ASP A 46 -22.25 2.81 -19.69
N SER A 47 -21.10 3.43 -20.01
CA SER A 47 -20.58 3.56 -21.37
C SER A 47 -19.58 2.45 -21.73
N LEU A 48 -19.15 1.65 -20.76
CA LEU A 48 -18.23 0.55 -20.99
C LEU A 48 -18.93 -0.64 -21.65
N HIS A 49 -18.17 -1.42 -22.42
CA HIS A 49 -18.65 -2.72 -22.89
C HIS A 49 -19.10 -3.59 -21.70
N PRO A 50 -20.25 -4.31 -21.78
CA PRO A 50 -20.80 -5.07 -20.65
C PRO A 50 -19.81 -6.02 -19.97
N PHE A 51 -18.95 -6.69 -20.74
CA PHE A 51 -17.89 -7.53 -20.19
C PHE A 51 -16.91 -6.73 -19.32
N LEU A 52 -16.47 -5.54 -19.76
CA LEU A 52 -15.56 -4.70 -19.01
C LEU A 52 -16.22 -4.12 -17.74
N GLN A 53 -17.53 -3.86 -17.78
CA GLN A 53 -18.27 -3.46 -16.57
C GLN A 53 -18.22 -4.57 -15.51
N GLU A 54 -18.49 -5.81 -15.89
CA GLU A 54 -18.51 -6.95 -14.97
C GLU A 54 -17.10 -7.30 -14.47
N PHE A 55 -16.14 -7.37 -15.40
CA PHE A 55 -14.76 -7.71 -15.08
C PHE A 55 -14.08 -6.65 -14.20
N GLY A 56 -14.24 -5.38 -14.55
CA GLY A 56 -13.70 -4.29 -13.76
C GLY A 56 -14.36 -4.14 -12.39
N GLN A 57 -15.69 -4.40 -12.30
CA GLN A 57 -16.38 -4.40 -11.01
C GLN A 57 -15.81 -5.50 -10.08
N ALA A 58 -15.59 -6.70 -10.60
CA ALA A 58 -15.01 -7.81 -9.82
C ALA A 58 -13.61 -7.46 -9.29
N LEU A 59 -12.77 -6.82 -10.12
CA LEU A 59 -11.47 -6.35 -9.70
C LEU A 59 -11.57 -5.26 -8.63
N LEU A 60 -12.46 -4.26 -8.82
CA LEU A 60 -12.67 -3.20 -7.85
C LEU A 60 -13.20 -3.73 -6.52
N ASP A 61 -14.12 -4.71 -6.54
CA ASP A 61 -14.63 -5.33 -5.31
C ASP A 61 -13.53 -6.07 -4.55
N ASN A 62 -12.67 -6.80 -5.27
CA ASN A 62 -11.53 -7.49 -4.66
C ASN A 62 -10.50 -6.52 -4.06
N PHE A 63 -10.04 -5.53 -4.85
CA PHE A 63 -8.93 -4.69 -4.44
C PHE A 63 -9.33 -3.58 -3.46
N PHE A 64 -10.61 -3.21 -3.40
CA PHE A 64 -11.15 -2.31 -2.36
C PHE A 64 -11.82 -3.07 -1.20
N ASN A 65 -11.36 -4.31 -0.93
CA ASN A 65 -11.68 -5.10 0.26
C ASN A 65 -13.18 -5.29 0.50
N ARG A 66 -13.92 -5.67 -0.53
CA ARG A 66 -15.36 -6.01 -0.48
C ARG A 66 -15.55 -7.51 -0.79
N PRO A 67 -15.10 -8.42 0.11
CA PRO A 67 -14.97 -9.84 -0.23
C PRO A 67 -16.31 -10.50 -0.59
N GLU A 68 -17.43 -10.13 0.06
CA GLU A 68 -18.76 -10.65 -0.29
C GLU A 68 -19.13 -10.26 -1.72
N ALA A 69 -19.01 -8.98 -2.08
CA ALA A 69 -19.31 -8.50 -3.41
C ALA A 69 -18.34 -9.08 -4.45
N ALA A 70 -17.06 -9.25 -4.09
CA ALA A 70 -16.08 -9.88 -4.96
C ALA A 70 -16.42 -11.35 -5.25
N CYS A 71 -16.83 -12.12 -4.23
CA CYS A 71 -17.29 -13.50 -4.47
C CYS A 71 -18.48 -13.57 -5.40
N GLU A 72 -19.46 -12.67 -5.26
CA GLU A 72 -20.62 -12.60 -6.12
C GLU A 72 -20.26 -12.22 -7.56
N SER A 73 -19.53 -11.12 -7.75
CA SER A 73 -19.16 -10.61 -9.07
C SER A 73 -18.20 -11.55 -9.82
N ILE A 74 -17.21 -12.15 -9.13
CA ILE A 74 -16.31 -13.15 -9.71
C ILE A 74 -17.09 -14.44 -10.06
N GLY A 75 -17.96 -14.89 -9.16
CA GLY A 75 -18.80 -16.07 -9.41
C GLY A 75 -19.66 -15.91 -10.66
N LYS A 76 -20.25 -14.72 -10.85
CA LYS A 76 -21.01 -14.40 -12.08
C LYS A 76 -20.13 -14.45 -13.32
N LEU A 77 -18.95 -13.82 -13.29
CA LEU A 77 -17.99 -13.86 -14.40
C LEU A 77 -17.59 -15.29 -14.79
N LEU A 78 -17.26 -16.11 -13.79
CA LEU A 78 -16.86 -17.50 -14.02
C LEU A 78 -18.00 -18.36 -14.63
N ASN A 79 -19.25 -18.05 -14.31
CA ASN A 79 -20.40 -18.79 -14.85
C ASN A 79 -20.80 -18.30 -16.25
N GLU A 80 -20.71 -17.00 -16.52
CA GLU A 80 -21.35 -16.40 -17.70
C GLU A 80 -20.35 -15.92 -18.76
N GLN A 81 -19.08 -15.63 -18.38
CA GLN A 81 -18.13 -14.89 -19.20
C GLN A 81 -16.80 -15.62 -19.46
N GLN A 82 -16.64 -16.89 -19.13
CA GLN A 82 -15.35 -17.60 -19.27
C GLN A 82 -14.75 -17.50 -20.69
N ASN A 83 -15.61 -17.63 -21.71
CA ASN A 83 -15.16 -17.56 -23.10
C ASN A 83 -14.59 -16.17 -23.47
N ASN A 84 -15.08 -15.11 -22.81
CA ASN A 84 -14.61 -13.74 -23.04
C ASN A 84 -13.35 -13.42 -22.23
N MET A 85 -13.15 -14.05 -21.09
CA MET A 85 -11.97 -13.86 -20.24
C MET A 85 -10.70 -14.52 -20.81
N GLY A 86 -10.85 -15.67 -21.43
CA GLY A 86 -9.71 -16.53 -21.77
C GLY A 86 -9.10 -17.21 -20.53
N PHE A 87 -8.15 -18.10 -20.78
CA PHE A 87 -7.60 -19.01 -19.76
C PHE A 87 -6.92 -18.27 -18.59
N GLU A 88 -6.01 -17.33 -18.87
CA GLU A 88 -5.22 -16.65 -17.84
C GLU A 88 -6.08 -15.81 -16.89
N ASN A 89 -7.04 -15.06 -17.44
CA ASN A 89 -7.95 -14.28 -16.62
C ASN A 89 -8.90 -15.17 -15.81
N THR A 90 -9.37 -16.29 -16.39
CA THR A 90 -10.19 -17.27 -15.67
C THR A 90 -9.43 -17.86 -14.50
N ALA A 91 -8.19 -18.29 -14.70
CA ALA A 91 -7.32 -18.80 -13.65
C ALA A 91 -7.07 -17.77 -12.53
N SER A 92 -6.84 -16.50 -12.92
CA SER A 92 -6.69 -15.39 -11.97
C SER A 92 -7.97 -15.15 -11.18
N MET A 93 -9.15 -15.16 -11.81
CA MET A 93 -10.43 -14.98 -11.11
C MET A 93 -10.73 -16.11 -10.14
N ILE A 94 -10.40 -17.37 -10.48
CA ILE A 94 -10.52 -18.50 -9.55
C ILE A 94 -9.62 -18.32 -8.32
N TYR A 95 -8.39 -17.85 -8.54
CA TYR A 95 -7.48 -17.54 -7.44
C TYR A 95 -8.04 -16.44 -6.54
N LEU A 96 -8.51 -15.32 -7.11
CA LEU A 96 -9.12 -14.21 -6.35
C LEU A 96 -10.39 -14.65 -5.63
N LEU A 97 -11.22 -15.51 -6.24
CA LEU A 97 -12.40 -16.07 -5.57
C LEU A 97 -12.00 -16.83 -4.30
N SER A 98 -10.99 -17.69 -4.40
CA SER A 98 -10.49 -18.45 -3.25
C SER A 98 -9.94 -17.55 -2.14
N GLU A 99 -9.24 -16.46 -2.49
CA GLU A 99 -8.76 -15.49 -1.50
C GLU A 99 -9.91 -14.77 -0.79
N ASN A 100 -10.95 -14.36 -1.52
CA ASN A 100 -12.12 -13.69 -0.92
C ASN A 100 -12.94 -14.63 -0.06
N LEU A 101 -13.11 -15.89 -0.45
CA LEU A 101 -13.72 -16.92 0.39
C LEU A 101 -12.94 -17.10 1.71
N SER A 102 -11.61 -17.14 1.64
CA SER A 102 -10.77 -17.23 2.84
C SER A 102 -10.88 -15.98 3.74
N LYS A 103 -10.96 -14.79 3.18
CA LYS A 103 -11.21 -13.54 3.95
C LYS A 103 -12.54 -13.58 4.69
N LEU A 104 -13.54 -14.28 4.15
CA LEU A 104 -14.85 -14.52 4.78
C LEU A 104 -14.85 -15.69 5.77
N GLY A 105 -13.70 -16.33 6.01
CA GLY A 105 -13.59 -17.51 6.89
C GLY A 105 -14.00 -18.83 6.23
N ALA A 106 -14.45 -18.81 4.96
CA ALA A 106 -14.88 -19.99 4.22
C ALA A 106 -13.70 -20.78 3.62
N ASN A 107 -12.72 -21.15 4.45
CA ASN A 107 -11.48 -21.79 4.01
C ASN A 107 -11.70 -23.16 3.34
N ASP A 108 -12.72 -23.93 3.76
CA ASP A 108 -13.08 -25.18 3.08
C ASP A 108 -13.51 -24.93 1.63
N GLN A 109 -14.34 -23.92 1.42
CA GLN A 109 -14.81 -23.54 0.07
C GLN A 109 -13.65 -23.00 -0.78
N ALA A 110 -12.76 -22.20 -0.18
CA ALA A 110 -11.56 -21.71 -0.83
C ALA A 110 -10.65 -22.86 -1.29
N ALA A 111 -10.42 -23.84 -0.43
CA ALA A 111 -9.64 -25.03 -0.77
C ALA A 111 -10.30 -25.86 -1.88
N GLU A 112 -11.61 -26.10 -1.79
CA GLU A 112 -12.33 -26.89 -2.81
C GLU A 112 -12.37 -26.18 -4.17
N THR A 113 -12.49 -24.86 -4.21
CA THR A 113 -12.40 -24.05 -5.43
C THR A 113 -11.07 -24.29 -6.14
N LEU A 114 -9.95 -24.20 -5.42
CA LEU A 114 -8.62 -24.42 -6.01
C LEU A 114 -8.38 -25.87 -6.37
N LYS A 115 -8.84 -26.81 -5.55
CA LYS A 115 -8.74 -28.25 -5.84
C LYS A 115 -9.45 -28.59 -7.14
N SER A 116 -10.71 -28.18 -7.29
CA SER A 116 -11.51 -28.44 -8.49
C SER A 116 -10.85 -27.87 -9.74
N PHE A 117 -10.27 -26.69 -9.66
CA PHE A 117 -9.53 -26.07 -10.74
C PHE A 117 -8.27 -26.89 -11.11
N CYS A 118 -7.47 -27.29 -10.12
CA CYS A 118 -6.27 -28.09 -10.35
C CYS A 118 -6.59 -29.46 -10.93
N ASP A 119 -7.63 -30.14 -10.41
CA ASP A 119 -8.03 -31.46 -10.88
C ASP A 119 -8.53 -31.45 -12.34
N GLN A 120 -9.26 -30.39 -12.74
CA GLN A 120 -9.72 -30.23 -14.13
C GLN A 120 -8.58 -30.01 -15.11
N LEU A 121 -7.48 -29.40 -14.67
CA LEU A 121 -6.34 -29.06 -15.54
C LEU A 121 -5.20 -30.07 -15.46
N GLU A 122 -5.30 -31.08 -14.58
CA GLU A 122 -4.26 -32.08 -14.43
C GLU A 122 -3.98 -32.82 -15.76
N GLY A 123 -2.70 -32.82 -16.15
CA GLY A 123 -2.28 -33.35 -17.43
C GLY A 123 -2.59 -32.49 -18.67
N GLN A 124 -3.26 -31.35 -18.52
CA GLN A 124 -3.55 -30.41 -19.61
C GLN A 124 -2.61 -29.21 -19.63
N VAL A 125 -2.02 -28.85 -18.47
CA VAL A 125 -1.06 -27.75 -18.31
C VAL A 125 0.20 -28.24 -17.60
N ASP A 126 1.26 -27.43 -17.61
CA ASP A 126 2.48 -27.70 -16.87
C ASP A 126 2.19 -27.80 -15.37
N SER A 127 2.75 -28.81 -14.72
CA SER A 127 2.65 -29.00 -13.25
C SER A 127 3.17 -27.80 -12.45
N ALA A 128 4.18 -27.10 -12.98
CA ALA A 128 4.72 -25.89 -12.39
C ALA A 128 3.67 -24.75 -12.34
N PHE A 129 2.79 -24.66 -13.35
CA PHE A 129 1.68 -23.70 -13.33
C PHE A 129 0.72 -23.98 -12.16
N LEU A 130 0.40 -25.25 -11.91
CA LEU A 130 -0.53 -25.64 -10.83
C LEU A 130 0.08 -25.59 -9.43
N ALA A 131 1.41 -25.55 -9.31
CA ALA A 131 2.08 -25.64 -8.02
C ALA A 131 1.65 -24.57 -7.03
N GLY A 132 1.50 -23.30 -7.47
CA GLY A 132 1.04 -22.21 -6.64
C GLY A 132 -0.40 -22.40 -6.14
N TYR A 133 -1.28 -22.86 -7.00
CA TYR A 133 -2.69 -23.14 -6.65
C TYR A 133 -2.79 -24.30 -5.65
N ARG A 134 -2.05 -25.38 -5.85
CA ARG A 134 -2.00 -26.54 -4.94
C ARG A 134 -1.43 -26.15 -3.57
N THR A 135 -0.36 -25.36 -3.54
CA THR A 135 0.19 -24.84 -2.28
C THR A 135 -0.86 -24.02 -1.52
N ARG A 136 -1.57 -23.14 -2.21
CA ARG A 136 -2.62 -22.33 -1.58
C ARG A 136 -3.82 -23.18 -1.15
N GLU A 137 -4.22 -24.18 -1.93
CA GLU A 137 -5.24 -25.18 -1.53
C GLU A 137 -4.87 -25.85 -0.21
N CYS A 138 -3.65 -26.37 -0.09
CA CYS A 138 -3.16 -27.02 1.14
C CYS A 138 -3.21 -26.06 2.35
N GLN A 139 -2.85 -24.77 2.15
CA GLN A 139 -2.94 -23.77 3.20
C GLN A 139 -4.38 -23.57 3.68
N TYR A 140 -5.33 -23.36 2.75
CA TYR A 140 -6.74 -23.18 3.12
C TYR A 140 -7.32 -24.41 3.79
N ARG A 141 -7.01 -25.60 3.31
CA ARG A 141 -7.44 -26.88 3.91
C ARG A 141 -6.90 -27.06 5.32
N ALA A 142 -5.68 -26.64 5.60
CA ALA A 142 -5.12 -26.66 6.95
C ALA A 142 -5.80 -25.64 7.87
N LEU A 143 -6.07 -24.42 7.37
CA LEU A 143 -6.73 -23.34 8.09
C LEU A 143 -8.22 -23.60 8.35
N ALA A 144 -8.89 -24.38 7.50
CA ALA A 144 -10.31 -24.73 7.63
C ALA A 144 -10.65 -25.55 8.89
N LYS A 145 -9.64 -26.14 9.54
CA LYS A 145 -9.82 -26.99 10.74
C LYS A 145 -10.06 -26.20 12.01
N ASP A 146 -9.84 -24.90 12.00
CA ASP A 146 -9.91 -24.03 13.15
C ASP A 146 -10.75 -22.78 12.84
N ASP A 147 -11.53 -22.30 13.79
CA ASP A 147 -12.22 -21.02 13.69
C ASP A 147 -11.20 -19.90 13.93
N LEU A 148 -10.77 -19.23 12.84
CA LEU A 148 -9.69 -18.25 12.88
C LEU A 148 -10.14 -16.90 13.40
N TYR A 149 -9.19 -16.14 13.97
CA TYR A 149 -9.35 -14.75 14.40
C TYR A 149 -10.57 -14.53 15.32
N GLN A 150 -10.80 -15.44 16.26
CA GLN A 150 -11.89 -15.29 17.22
C GLN A 150 -11.58 -14.16 18.21
N TRP A 151 -12.35 -13.09 18.18
CA TRP A 151 -12.26 -12.02 19.15
C TRP A 151 -13.62 -11.34 19.36
N ASN A 152 -13.82 -10.81 20.55
CA ASN A 152 -15.01 -10.05 20.85
C ASN A 152 -14.68 -8.57 20.79
N LYS A 153 -15.40 -7.84 19.93
CA LYS A 153 -15.29 -6.40 19.89
C LYS A 153 -15.70 -5.83 21.24
N ALA A 154 -14.82 -5.01 21.82
CA ALA A 154 -15.09 -4.42 23.14
C ALA A 154 -16.27 -3.44 23.10
N ASP A 155 -16.90 -3.21 24.26
CA ASP A 155 -17.98 -2.24 24.41
C ASP A 155 -17.52 -0.78 24.32
N ASN A 156 -16.22 -0.54 24.40
CA ASN A 156 -15.56 0.76 24.27
C ASN A 156 -14.38 0.66 23.28
N ASP A 157 -13.84 1.81 22.91
CA ASP A 157 -12.60 1.87 22.16
C ASP A 157 -11.48 1.16 22.95
N LEU A 158 -10.72 0.27 22.28
CA LEU A 158 -9.51 -0.31 22.85
C LEU A 158 -8.34 0.63 22.56
N ILE A 159 -7.62 0.98 23.61
CA ILE A 159 -6.47 1.90 23.52
C ILE A 159 -5.21 1.14 23.96
N LEU A 160 -4.32 0.92 23.00
CA LEU A 160 -3.09 0.17 23.18
C LEU A 160 -1.90 1.12 23.12
N PRO A 161 -1.03 1.18 24.15
CA PRO A 161 0.19 1.96 24.06
C PRO A 161 1.16 1.31 23.06
N PHE A 162 1.88 2.12 22.29
CA PHE A 162 2.97 1.63 21.46
C PHE A 162 4.26 2.40 21.73
N ARG A 163 5.40 1.82 21.35
CA ARG A 163 6.70 2.48 21.31
C ARG A 163 7.11 2.73 19.87
N ILE A 164 7.92 3.75 19.69
CA ILE A 164 8.66 3.97 18.43
C ILE A 164 10.10 3.51 18.70
N ASP A 165 10.44 2.34 18.21
CA ASP A 165 11.75 1.77 18.39
C ASP A 165 12.64 2.09 17.18
N SER A 166 13.91 2.44 17.44
CA SER A 166 14.89 2.64 16.36
C SER A 166 15.32 1.29 15.83
N ILE A 167 15.12 1.10 14.53
CA ILE A 167 15.55 -0.09 13.82
C ILE A 167 16.69 0.30 12.87
N GLY A 168 17.88 0.05 13.29
CA GLY A 168 19.05 0.06 12.57
C GLY A 168 19.73 1.31 12.08
N THR A 169 19.52 1.75 10.87
CA THR A 169 20.16 2.96 10.36
C THR A 169 19.58 4.19 11.04
N LYS A 170 20.41 5.23 11.20
CA LYS A 170 19.97 6.49 11.81
C LYS A 170 18.71 7.01 11.13
N GLY A 171 17.64 7.17 11.90
CA GLY A 171 16.33 7.68 11.43
C GLY A 171 15.30 6.61 11.08
N SER A 172 15.70 5.35 10.93
CA SER A 172 14.76 4.24 10.70
C SER A 172 14.09 3.84 12.00
N THR A 173 12.75 3.75 12.00
CA THR A 173 11.96 3.42 13.18
C THR A 173 10.82 2.45 12.84
N ALA A 174 10.29 1.77 13.86
CA ALA A 174 9.12 0.91 13.75
C ALA A 174 8.15 1.16 14.91
N ILE A 175 6.87 0.83 14.72
CA ILE A 175 5.85 0.81 15.76
C ILE A 175 5.91 -0.56 16.45
N THR A 176 6.16 -0.55 17.76
CA THR A 176 6.23 -1.76 18.58
C THR A 176 5.12 -1.78 19.61
N LEU A 177 4.34 -2.85 19.65
CA LEU A 177 3.31 -3.15 20.62
C LEU A 177 3.83 -4.25 21.56
N GLN A 178 3.69 -4.05 22.86
CA GLN A 178 4.01 -5.08 23.84
C GLN A 178 2.77 -5.92 24.12
N GLY A 179 2.94 -7.25 24.15
CA GLY A 179 1.84 -8.17 24.36
C GLY A 179 2.31 -9.57 24.73
N GLU A 180 1.44 -10.55 24.53
CA GLU A 180 1.70 -11.95 24.78
C GLU A 180 1.33 -12.80 23.55
N LEU A 181 2.10 -13.85 23.30
CA LEU A 181 1.83 -14.90 22.33
C LEU A 181 1.75 -16.23 23.09
N ASN A 182 0.56 -16.83 23.12
CA ASN A 182 0.28 -18.04 23.93
C ASN A 182 0.75 -17.89 25.40
N GLY A 183 0.50 -16.72 26.02
CA GLY A 183 0.86 -16.42 27.39
C GLY A 183 2.36 -16.14 27.63
N LYS A 184 3.14 -15.95 26.58
CA LYS A 184 4.57 -15.56 26.67
C LYS A 184 4.72 -14.12 26.20
N GLU A 185 5.35 -13.27 27.01
CA GLU A 185 5.64 -11.88 26.65
C GLU A 185 6.39 -11.77 25.32
N ARG A 186 5.89 -10.93 24.42
CA ARG A 186 6.49 -10.64 23.10
C ARG A 186 6.28 -9.19 22.70
N ASN A 187 7.20 -8.70 21.89
CA ASN A 187 7.03 -7.45 21.18
C ASN A 187 6.54 -7.73 19.76
N TYR A 188 5.52 -7.01 19.35
CA TYR A 188 4.97 -7.11 18.01
C TYR A 188 5.33 -5.85 17.22
N THR A 189 5.90 -6.02 16.04
CA THR A 189 6.03 -4.93 15.06
C THR A 189 4.72 -4.81 14.28
N LEU A 190 4.16 -3.60 14.23
CA LEU A 190 3.01 -3.29 13.39
C LEU A 190 3.50 -2.99 11.98
N ASP A 191 3.08 -3.81 11.01
CA ASP A 191 3.58 -3.75 9.65
C ASP A 191 2.43 -3.78 8.62
N THR A 192 2.07 -2.60 8.11
CA THR A 192 1.03 -2.48 7.06
C THR A 192 1.53 -2.91 5.68
N GLY A 193 2.84 -3.07 5.49
CA GLY A 193 3.46 -3.63 4.29
C GLY A 193 3.56 -5.16 4.30
N ALA A 194 3.22 -5.83 5.43
CA ALA A 194 3.24 -7.27 5.53
C ALA A 194 1.89 -7.89 5.15
N GLY A 195 1.86 -8.63 4.04
CA GLY A 195 0.67 -9.37 3.58
C GLY A 195 0.32 -10.59 4.44
N VAL A 196 1.12 -10.91 5.45
CA VAL A 196 0.97 -12.05 6.37
C VAL A 196 1.41 -11.65 7.78
N ASN A 197 0.91 -12.34 8.81
CA ASN A 197 1.52 -12.26 10.15
C ASN A 197 2.75 -13.17 10.16
N VAL A 198 3.83 -12.76 10.81
CA VAL A 198 5.11 -13.49 10.80
C VAL A 198 5.65 -13.68 12.22
N VAL A 199 6.23 -14.84 12.48
CA VAL A 199 7.09 -15.10 13.65
C VAL A 199 8.35 -15.82 13.20
N THR A 200 9.43 -15.72 14.02
CA THR A 200 10.62 -16.54 13.80
C THR A 200 10.41 -17.97 14.32
N PRO A 201 11.19 -18.97 13.83
CA PRO A 201 11.13 -20.34 14.32
C PRO A 201 11.36 -20.42 15.83
N GLU A 202 12.28 -19.64 16.37
CA GLU A 202 12.61 -19.58 17.79
C GLU A 202 11.41 -19.07 18.62
N VAL A 203 10.68 -18.08 18.10
CA VAL A 203 9.46 -17.58 18.76
C VAL A 203 8.35 -18.60 18.70
N ALA A 204 8.12 -19.25 17.56
CA ALA A 204 7.09 -20.27 17.40
C ALA A 204 7.30 -21.43 18.38
N GLU A 205 8.54 -21.91 18.51
CA GLU A 205 8.90 -22.98 19.46
C GLU A 205 8.74 -22.50 20.92
N ALA A 206 9.31 -21.35 21.28
CA ALA A 206 9.26 -20.81 22.64
C ALA A 206 7.83 -20.53 23.11
N CYS A 207 6.92 -20.17 22.20
CA CYS A 207 5.51 -19.90 22.50
C CYS A 207 4.61 -21.13 22.32
N GLY A 208 5.18 -22.30 21.97
CA GLY A 208 4.41 -23.54 21.79
C GLY A 208 3.30 -23.42 20.76
N MET A 209 3.59 -22.77 19.63
CA MET A 209 2.61 -22.61 18.55
C MET A 209 2.27 -23.95 17.91
N LYS A 210 1.02 -24.13 17.49
CA LYS A 210 0.57 -25.30 16.75
C LYS A 210 1.09 -25.22 15.31
N MET A 211 2.16 -25.95 15.01
CA MET A 211 2.66 -26.07 13.64
C MET A 211 1.65 -26.82 12.78
N LEU A 212 1.35 -26.28 11.61
CA LEU A 212 0.53 -26.94 10.59
C LEU A 212 1.46 -27.60 9.57
N ASP A 213 1.03 -28.78 9.07
CA ASP A 213 1.80 -29.56 8.10
C ASP A 213 1.64 -28.95 6.69
N VAL A 214 2.10 -27.71 6.56
CA VAL A 214 2.05 -26.93 5.31
C VAL A 214 3.31 -26.10 5.17
N GLU A 215 4.02 -26.33 4.07
CA GLU A 215 5.11 -25.46 3.64
C GLU A 215 4.54 -24.22 2.95
N ILE A 216 5.20 -23.09 3.17
CA ILE A 216 4.85 -21.82 2.55
C ILE A 216 6.09 -21.18 1.91
N THR A 217 5.86 -20.30 0.94
CA THR A 217 6.88 -19.41 0.40
C THR A 217 6.46 -17.97 0.64
N ALA A 218 7.35 -17.18 1.21
CA ALA A 218 7.16 -15.75 1.36
C ALA A 218 8.18 -14.99 0.51
N TYR A 219 7.80 -13.83 0.03
CA TYR A 219 8.60 -12.99 -0.86
C TYR A 219 8.92 -11.67 -0.16
N GLY A 220 10.20 -11.35 -0.10
CA GLY A 220 10.75 -10.08 0.34
C GLY A 220 11.81 -9.64 -0.64
N ILE A 221 13.03 -9.31 -0.15
CA ILE A 221 14.19 -9.08 -1.03
C ILE A 221 14.51 -10.34 -1.83
N ARG A 222 14.32 -11.51 -1.22
CA ARG A 222 14.36 -12.83 -1.90
C ARG A 222 13.23 -13.69 -1.39
N ALA A 223 12.89 -14.72 -2.18
CA ALA A 223 11.97 -15.74 -1.72
C ALA A 223 12.61 -16.58 -0.60
N SER A 224 11.81 -16.95 0.40
CA SER A 224 12.22 -17.82 1.49
C SER A 224 11.08 -18.77 1.84
N SER A 225 11.44 -20.03 2.10
CA SER A 225 10.49 -21.05 2.53
C SER A 225 10.33 -21.03 4.05
N GLY A 226 9.16 -21.45 4.51
CA GLY A 226 8.84 -21.57 5.92
C GLY A 226 7.64 -22.47 6.14
N HIS A 227 7.01 -22.35 7.30
CA HIS A 227 5.85 -23.16 7.67
C HIS A 227 4.70 -22.28 8.11
N LEU A 228 3.49 -22.82 8.08
CA LEU A 228 2.33 -22.21 8.66
C LEU A 228 2.16 -22.70 10.11
N ALA A 229 1.85 -21.78 11.02
CA ALA A 229 1.54 -22.11 12.42
C ALA A 229 0.33 -21.33 12.91
N LEU A 230 -0.32 -21.85 13.94
CA LEU A 230 -1.47 -21.22 14.58
C LEU A 230 -1.09 -20.86 16.03
N ALA A 231 -1.23 -19.58 16.37
CA ALA A 231 -1.21 -19.13 17.75
C ALA A 231 -2.58 -19.38 18.38
N GLU A 232 -2.61 -19.99 19.55
CA GLU A 232 -3.85 -20.17 20.31
C GLU A 232 -4.42 -18.82 20.76
N GLU A 233 -3.54 -17.91 21.21
CA GLU A 233 -3.93 -16.57 21.67
C GLU A 233 -2.83 -15.54 21.37
N VAL A 234 -3.24 -14.41 20.80
CA VAL A 234 -2.49 -13.15 20.73
C VAL A 234 -3.17 -12.16 21.66
N ARG A 235 -2.43 -11.63 22.64
CA ARG A 235 -2.93 -10.62 23.59
C ARG A 235 -2.08 -9.36 23.51
N ILE A 236 -2.74 -8.20 23.37
CA ILE A 236 -2.10 -6.89 23.41
C ILE A 236 -2.98 -5.99 24.29
N GLY A 237 -2.58 -5.77 25.53
CA GLY A 237 -3.45 -5.14 26.51
C GLY A 237 -4.77 -5.88 26.63
N ASP A 238 -5.90 -5.16 26.43
CA ASP A 238 -7.24 -5.73 26.48
C ASP A 238 -7.69 -6.39 25.17
N LEU A 239 -6.91 -6.25 24.09
CA LEU A 239 -7.16 -6.96 22.84
C LEU A 239 -6.75 -8.42 22.99
N VAL A 240 -7.69 -9.35 22.81
CA VAL A 240 -7.43 -10.78 22.79
C VAL A 240 -8.02 -11.38 21.54
N ILE A 241 -7.16 -12.01 20.72
CA ILE A 241 -7.56 -12.68 19.48
C ILE A 241 -7.06 -14.12 19.54
N ARG A 242 -7.92 -15.09 19.25
CA ARG A 242 -7.59 -16.52 19.25
C ARG A 242 -7.50 -17.09 17.85
N ASN A 243 -6.77 -18.18 17.75
CA ASN A 243 -6.55 -18.92 16.51
C ASN A 243 -6.01 -18.03 15.41
N VAL A 244 -4.88 -17.37 15.68
CA VAL A 244 -4.24 -16.44 14.73
C VAL A 244 -3.18 -17.15 13.90
N PRO A 245 -3.33 -17.23 12.57
CA PRO A 245 -2.32 -17.81 11.69
C PRO A 245 -1.08 -16.91 11.58
N PHE A 246 0.09 -17.55 11.60
CA PHE A 246 1.38 -16.95 11.37
C PHE A 246 2.20 -17.75 10.37
N TYR A 247 2.96 -17.07 9.54
CA TYR A 247 4.05 -17.64 8.79
C TYR A 247 5.28 -17.71 9.71
N VAL A 248 5.86 -18.89 9.82
CA VAL A 248 7.10 -19.14 10.58
C VAL A 248 8.26 -19.04 9.59
N LEU A 249 9.02 -17.95 9.66
CA LEU A 249 10.03 -17.60 8.69
C LEU A 249 11.36 -17.27 9.37
N ASP A 250 12.47 -17.77 8.82
CA ASP A 250 13.79 -17.30 9.23
C ASP A 250 14.02 -15.88 8.67
N MET A 251 14.08 -14.93 9.58
CA MET A 251 14.26 -13.50 9.25
C MET A 251 15.71 -13.10 9.03
N LYS A 252 16.66 -14.04 9.07
CA LYS A 252 18.08 -13.74 8.86
C LYS A 252 18.36 -13.29 7.43
N THR A 253 19.15 -12.25 7.30
CA THR A 253 19.55 -11.69 6.01
C THR A 253 20.89 -12.29 5.51
N GLY A 254 21.60 -12.99 6.38
CA GLY A 254 22.96 -13.50 6.13
C GLY A 254 24.06 -12.48 6.38
N GLU A 255 23.72 -11.29 6.88
CA GLU A 255 24.67 -10.26 7.25
C GLU A 255 24.54 -9.87 8.72
N GLU A 256 25.58 -10.07 9.50
CA GLU A 256 25.57 -9.89 10.97
C GLU A 256 25.00 -8.53 11.43
N LYS A 257 25.31 -7.44 10.69
CA LYS A 257 24.76 -6.11 11.02
C LYS A 257 23.25 -6.02 10.77
N ALA A 258 22.76 -6.53 9.65
CA ALA A 258 21.36 -6.56 9.33
C ALA A 258 20.62 -7.54 10.25
N ASP A 259 21.21 -8.70 10.55
CA ASP A 259 20.62 -9.71 11.42
C ASP A 259 20.43 -9.23 12.86
N ARG A 260 21.32 -8.39 13.38
CA ARG A 260 21.10 -7.72 14.67
C ARG A 260 19.86 -6.87 14.72
N TYR A 261 19.44 -6.36 13.58
CA TYR A 261 18.22 -5.61 13.36
C TYR A 261 16.99 -6.50 13.33
N MET A 262 17.06 -7.57 12.51
CA MET A 262 15.99 -8.52 12.33
C MET A 262 15.63 -9.24 13.64
N LYS A 263 16.56 -9.32 14.60
CA LYS A 263 16.31 -9.83 15.96
C LYS A 263 15.24 -9.06 16.73
N HIS A 264 14.95 -7.81 16.38
CA HIS A 264 13.87 -7.04 16.99
C HIS A 264 12.52 -7.27 16.32
N LEU A 265 12.52 -7.92 15.15
CA LEU A 265 11.30 -8.25 14.38
C LEU A 265 10.86 -9.70 14.65
N GLU A 266 10.82 -10.12 15.91
CA GLU A 266 10.50 -11.49 16.30
C GLU A 266 9.06 -11.91 15.97
N ALA A 267 8.12 -10.96 16.04
CA ALA A 267 6.72 -11.14 15.72
C ALA A 267 6.19 -9.92 14.99
N ILE A 268 5.55 -10.14 13.85
CA ILE A 268 4.99 -9.09 12.99
C ILE A 268 3.48 -9.27 12.89
N ILE A 269 2.75 -8.20 13.20
CA ILE A 269 1.32 -8.10 12.92
C ILE A 269 1.16 -7.44 11.56
N GLY A 270 0.68 -8.23 10.59
CA GLY A 270 0.43 -7.80 9.23
C GLY A 270 -1.05 -7.58 8.92
N LEU A 271 -1.33 -7.36 7.64
CA LEU A 271 -2.67 -7.07 7.14
C LEU A 271 -3.74 -8.11 7.48
N PRO A 272 -3.44 -9.44 7.55
CA PRO A 272 -4.51 -10.40 7.89
C PRO A 272 -5.14 -10.12 9.25
N LEU A 273 -4.35 -9.81 10.28
CA LEU A 273 -4.87 -9.44 11.59
C LEU A 273 -5.47 -8.03 11.56
N LEU A 274 -4.82 -7.07 10.91
CA LEU A 274 -5.32 -5.69 10.80
C LEU A 274 -6.68 -5.62 10.11
N ASN A 275 -6.93 -6.43 9.09
CA ASN A 275 -8.22 -6.51 8.41
C ASN A 275 -9.34 -6.98 9.36
N GLN A 276 -9.04 -7.86 10.34
CA GLN A 276 -10.02 -8.29 11.35
C GLN A 276 -10.41 -7.12 12.27
N LEU A 277 -9.48 -6.20 12.53
CA LEU A 277 -9.75 -5.01 13.35
C LEU A 277 -10.56 -3.96 12.59
N GLN A 278 -10.59 -4.01 11.25
CA GLN A 278 -11.29 -3.11 10.33
C GLN A 278 -10.78 -1.66 10.34
N GLU A 279 -10.44 -1.10 11.48
CA GLU A 279 -9.89 0.26 11.62
C GLU A 279 -8.92 0.32 12.78
N ILE A 280 -7.80 0.99 12.55
CA ILE A 280 -6.88 1.43 13.59
C ILE A 280 -6.62 2.93 13.47
N ARG A 281 -6.44 3.59 14.62
CA ARG A 281 -6.04 5.01 14.69
C ARG A 281 -4.72 5.10 15.42
N LEU A 282 -3.70 5.64 14.76
CA LEU A 282 -2.38 5.88 15.34
C LEU A 282 -2.29 7.34 15.78
N ASP A 283 -2.02 7.57 17.04
CA ASP A 283 -1.74 8.90 17.61
C ASP A 283 -0.25 8.97 17.98
N PHE A 284 0.53 9.70 17.18
CA PHE A 284 1.97 9.88 17.39
C PHE A 284 2.33 10.94 18.43
N LEU A 285 1.35 11.71 18.94
CA LEU A 285 1.57 12.63 20.04
C LEU A 285 1.58 11.90 21.38
N THR A 286 0.68 10.93 21.53
CA THR A 286 0.50 10.18 22.77
C THR A 286 1.05 8.75 22.67
N ASN A 287 1.51 8.33 21.50
CA ASN A 287 1.94 6.97 21.17
C ASN A 287 0.87 5.93 21.54
N ARG A 288 -0.34 6.12 21.03
CA ARG A 288 -1.47 5.23 21.27
C ARG A 288 -2.07 4.76 19.95
N LEU A 289 -2.31 3.47 19.87
CA LEU A 289 -3.13 2.83 18.85
C LEU A 289 -4.53 2.65 19.42
N THR A 290 -5.53 3.13 18.73
CA THR A 290 -6.95 2.94 19.10
C THR A 290 -7.61 2.03 18.08
N ILE A 291 -8.28 0.98 18.58
CA ILE A 291 -9.23 0.16 17.82
C ILE A 291 -10.62 0.66 18.21
N PRO A 292 -11.33 1.37 17.33
CA PRO A 292 -12.56 2.04 17.71
C PRO A 292 -13.73 1.05 17.81
N LYS A 293 -14.61 1.26 18.79
CA LYS A 293 -15.92 0.58 18.85
C LYS A 293 -16.78 0.91 17.63
N VAL A 294 -16.80 2.19 17.27
CA VAL A 294 -17.53 2.72 16.11
C VAL A 294 -16.52 3.20 15.09
N LEU A 295 -16.58 2.62 13.89
CA LEU A 295 -15.70 3.00 12.80
C LEU A 295 -15.90 4.47 12.41
N THR A 296 -14.83 5.10 11.93
CA THR A 296 -14.91 6.43 11.34
C THR A 296 -15.85 6.39 10.13
N PRO A 297 -16.84 7.27 10.04
CA PRO A 297 -17.68 7.35 8.84
C PRO A 297 -16.84 7.54 7.58
N ALA A 298 -17.24 6.86 6.51
CA ALA A 298 -16.59 7.00 5.22
C ALA A 298 -16.55 8.48 4.80
N PRO A 299 -15.40 8.98 4.37
CA PRO A 299 -15.26 10.36 3.93
C PRO A 299 -16.04 10.60 2.64
N THR A 300 -16.22 11.88 2.28
CA THR A 300 -16.86 12.26 1.00
C THR A 300 -15.94 12.05 -0.22
N PHE A 301 -14.64 11.88 0.01
CA PHE A 301 -13.70 11.53 -1.05
C PHE A 301 -13.70 10.02 -1.32
N ALA A 302 -13.29 9.64 -2.51
CA ALA A 302 -13.15 8.23 -2.88
C ALA A 302 -12.12 7.50 -1.99
N PRO A 303 -12.21 6.18 -1.83
CA PRO A 303 -11.16 5.38 -1.20
C PRO A 303 -9.77 5.74 -1.74
N ASN A 304 -8.81 5.95 -0.86
CA ASN A 304 -7.44 6.34 -1.20
C ASN A 304 -6.40 5.29 -0.79
N ILE A 305 -6.83 4.13 -0.30
CA ILE A 305 -6.02 2.93 -0.21
C ILE A 305 -6.70 1.77 -0.94
N CYS A 306 -5.91 0.86 -1.46
CA CYS A 306 -6.40 -0.39 -2.05
C CYS A 306 -5.40 -1.52 -1.79
N HIS A 307 -5.87 -2.76 -1.83
CA HIS A 307 -4.98 -3.91 -1.86
C HIS A 307 -4.27 -4.03 -3.21
N THR A 308 -3.09 -4.61 -3.22
CA THR A 308 -2.38 -5.01 -4.44
C THR A 308 -2.50 -6.52 -4.64
N GLY A 309 -2.09 -7.01 -5.81
CA GLY A 309 -1.99 -8.46 -6.07
C GLY A 309 -1.01 -9.21 -5.16
N LYS A 310 -0.19 -8.50 -4.37
CA LYS A 310 0.70 -9.09 -3.36
C LYS A 310 0.14 -9.03 -1.94
N ASN A 311 -1.13 -8.68 -1.79
CA ASN A 311 -1.82 -8.48 -0.51
C ASN A 311 -1.12 -7.47 0.40
N ILE A 312 -0.60 -6.39 -0.16
CA ILE A 312 -0.09 -5.21 0.53
C ILE A 312 -0.96 -4.00 0.16
N LEU A 313 -0.80 -2.88 0.84
CA LEU A 313 -1.61 -1.68 0.59
C LEU A 313 -0.86 -0.67 -0.26
N ASP A 314 -1.52 -0.17 -1.29
CA ASP A 314 -1.14 1.07 -1.96
C ASP A 314 -1.98 2.22 -1.41
N LEU A 315 -1.32 3.37 -1.20
CA LEU A 315 -1.91 4.64 -0.83
C LEU A 315 -1.75 5.63 -1.99
N GLU A 316 -2.83 6.30 -2.37
CA GLU A 316 -2.77 7.41 -3.32
C GLU A 316 -2.40 8.70 -2.60
N VAL A 317 -1.36 9.37 -3.06
CA VAL A 317 -0.89 10.66 -2.53
C VAL A 317 -0.64 11.65 -3.66
N VAL A 318 -0.66 12.95 -3.35
CA VAL A 318 -0.19 13.98 -4.29
C VAL A 318 1.22 14.40 -3.93
N TYR A 319 2.14 14.31 -4.88
CA TYR A 319 3.51 14.81 -4.78
C TYR A 319 3.87 15.61 -6.03
N ASN A 320 4.31 16.87 -5.86
CA ASN A 320 4.61 17.76 -6.97
C ASN A 320 3.49 17.89 -8.02
N GLN A 321 2.23 17.95 -7.58
CA GLN A 321 1.01 18.02 -8.41
C GLN A 321 0.73 16.75 -9.24
N GLU A 322 1.41 15.65 -8.96
CA GLU A 322 1.20 14.33 -9.58
C GLU A 322 0.58 13.39 -8.55
N LEU A 323 -0.40 12.59 -8.98
CA LEU A 323 -0.94 11.49 -8.18
C LEU A 323 0.04 10.32 -8.24
N LEU A 324 0.52 9.88 -7.11
CA LEU A 324 1.42 8.74 -6.97
C LEU A 324 0.73 7.62 -6.21
N ARG A 325 1.04 6.38 -6.58
CA ARG A 325 0.71 5.17 -5.82
C ARG A 325 1.93 4.76 -5.00
N MET A 326 1.80 4.82 -3.70
CA MET A 326 2.88 4.46 -2.79
C MET A 326 2.47 3.25 -1.94
N ASN A 327 3.34 2.25 -1.87
CA ASN A 327 3.16 1.18 -0.90
C ASN A 327 3.11 1.77 0.52
N PHE A 328 2.03 1.51 1.25
CA PHE A 328 1.77 2.07 2.58
C PHE A 328 2.32 1.12 3.65
N ASP A 329 3.55 1.36 4.10
CA ASP A 329 4.38 0.38 4.77
C ASP A 329 4.98 0.89 6.08
N SER A 330 4.32 0.60 7.20
CA SER A 330 4.85 0.92 8.53
C SER A 330 6.00 0.02 8.99
N GLY A 331 6.28 -1.07 8.26
CA GLY A 331 7.48 -1.90 8.43
C GLY A 331 8.72 -1.29 7.78
N SER A 332 8.55 -0.39 6.81
CA SER A 332 9.65 0.38 6.24
C SER A 332 10.01 1.57 7.11
N GLY A 333 11.26 1.66 7.53
CA GLY A 333 11.74 2.77 8.38
C GLY A 333 11.81 4.11 7.68
N VAL A 334 11.87 4.14 6.34
CA VAL A 334 12.05 5.35 5.53
C VAL A 334 11.21 5.29 4.26
N SER A 335 10.79 6.45 3.79
CA SER A 335 10.10 6.60 2.52
C SER A 335 11.07 6.77 1.36
N GLN A 336 10.65 6.32 0.19
CA GLN A 336 11.42 6.47 -1.05
C GLN A 336 10.50 6.48 -2.26
N LEU A 337 10.98 7.05 -3.36
CA LEU A 337 10.37 6.89 -4.67
C LEU A 337 11.08 5.78 -5.45
N ASN A 338 10.34 5.03 -6.25
CA ASN A 338 10.84 3.85 -6.95
C ASN A 338 11.37 4.18 -8.34
N TYR A 339 11.94 3.15 -9.00
CA TYR A 339 12.53 3.26 -10.33
C TYR A 339 11.54 3.74 -11.40
N ASP A 340 10.25 3.42 -11.30
CA ASP A 340 9.24 3.88 -12.26
C ASP A 340 9.02 5.40 -12.17
N TYR A 341 9.03 5.97 -10.97
CA TYR A 341 9.07 7.41 -10.79
C TYR A 341 10.36 8.01 -11.37
N PHE A 342 11.53 7.41 -11.08
CA PHE A 342 12.81 7.85 -11.65
C PHE A 342 12.76 7.90 -13.18
N LYS A 343 12.28 6.85 -13.84
CA LYS A 343 12.20 6.80 -15.31
C LYS A 343 11.41 7.97 -15.91
N ARG A 344 10.27 8.32 -15.28
CA ARG A 344 9.41 9.41 -15.76
C ARG A 344 10.03 10.78 -15.57
N HIS A 345 10.88 10.96 -14.55
CA HIS A 345 11.42 12.25 -14.14
C HIS A 345 12.95 12.33 -14.19
N LYS A 346 13.59 11.42 -14.92
CA LYS A 346 15.04 11.21 -14.93
C LYS A 346 15.83 12.50 -15.11
N ASP A 347 15.57 13.25 -16.17
CA ASP A 347 16.35 14.44 -16.52
C ASP A 347 16.30 15.51 -15.40
N ARG A 348 15.10 15.69 -14.82
CA ARG A 348 14.91 16.62 -13.69
C ARG A 348 15.66 16.14 -12.46
N ILE A 349 15.52 14.85 -12.12
CA ILE A 349 16.15 14.27 -10.92
C ILE A 349 17.68 14.36 -11.04
N GLU A 350 18.26 13.97 -12.16
CA GLU A 350 19.70 14.02 -12.40
C GLU A 350 20.27 15.46 -12.37
N GLN A 351 19.43 16.45 -12.67
CA GLN A 351 19.82 17.86 -12.64
C GLN A 351 19.86 18.44 -11.22
N ILE A 352 18.93 18.04 -10.32
CA ILE A 352 18.74 18.72 -9.03
C ILE A 352 19.17 17.88 -7.82
N ALA A 353 19.25 16.55 -7.95
CA ALA A 353 19.48 15.63 -6.83
C ALA A 353 20.90 15.07 -6.82
N GLU A 354 21.41 14.80 -5.62
CA GLU A 354 22.74 14.21 -5.42
C GLU A 354 22.67 12.68 -5.61
N LYS A 355 23.54 12.16 -6.48
CA LYS A 355 23.67 10.72 -6.70
C LYS A 355 24.42 10.05 -5.55
N ASP A 356 23.86 8.95 -5.01
CA ASP A 356 24.44 8.17 -3.91
C ASP A 356 24.12 6.67 -4.09
N SER A 357 24.53 5.86 -3.15
CA SER A 357 24.16 4.45 -3.07
C SER A 357 23.56 4.13 -1.71
N MET A 358 22.45 3.41 -1.71
CA MET A 358 21.78 2.98 -0.50
C MET A 358 21.80 1.46 -0.38
N ARG A 359 21.96 0.97 0.86
CA ARG A 359 21.77 -0.43 1.19
C ARG A 359 20.34 -0.60 1.68
N MET A 360 19.63 -1.50 1.04
CA MET A 360 18.31 -1.95 1.48
C MET A 360 18.46 -3.30 2.17
N ALA A 361 17.85 -3.46 3.34
CA ALA A 361 17.78 -4.71 4.08
C ALA A 361 16.31 -5.03 4.35
N GLY A 362 15.94 -6.28 4.23
CA GLY A 362 14.59 -6.76 4.50
C GLY A 362 14.55 -8.28 4.53
N PHE A 363 13.35 -8.84 4.66
CA PHE A 363 13.17 -10.28 4.63
C PHE A 363 13.83 -10.92 3.41
N GLY A 364 14.61 -11.98 3.62
CA GLY A 364 15.32 -12.72 2.58
C GLY A 364 16.64 -12.11 2.13
N GLY A 365 17.16 -11.00 2.71
CA GLY A 365 18.49 -10.53 2.39
C GLY A 365 18.75 -9.04 2.43
N THR A 366 19.82 -8.66 1.74
CA THR A 366 20.21 -7.27 1.52
C THR A 366 20.53 -7.04 0.04
N THR A 367 20.34 -5.82 -0.43
CA THR A 367 20.76 -5.38 -1.76
C THR A 367 21.28 -3.95 -1.71
N ARG A 368 22.08 -3.57 -2.70
CA ARG A 368 22.58 -2.20 -2.85
C ARG A 368 22.01 -1.60 -4.12
N VAL A 369 21.43 -0.42 -4.00
CA VAL A 369 20.80 0.31 -5.10
C VAL A 369 21.43 1.69 -5.28
N CYS A 370 21.46 2.18 -6.52
CA CYS A 370 21.76 3.56 -6.81
C CYS A 370 20.53 4.41 -6.48
N VAL A 371 20.75 5.51 -5.79
CA VAL A 371 19.69 6.45 -5.43
C VAL A 371 20.09 7.87 -5.77
N TYR A 372 19.11 8.74 -5.88
CA TYR A 372 19.26 10.19 -5.91
C TYR A 372 18.59 10.78 -4.69
N LYS A 373 19.33 11.57 -3.90
CA LYS A 373 18.81 12.29 -2.73
C LYS A 373 18.18 13.59 -3.16
N MET A 374 16.89 13.72 -2.94
CA MET A 374 16.15 14.94 -3.27
C MET A 374 16.52 16.06 -2.31
N PRO A 375 16.83 17.29 -2.80
CA PRO A 375 17.11 18.43 -1.94
C PRO A 375 15.86 18.83 -1.14
N GLY A 376 16.02 18.95 0.18
CA GLY A 376 14.92 19.37 1.07
C GLY A 376 13.87 18.32 1.37
N GLY A 377 14.11 17.04 1.02
CA GLY A 377 13.18 15.96 1.29
C GLY A 377 11.97 15.94 0.36
N GLY A 378 10.77 15.66 0.91
CA GLY A 378 9.54 15.60 0.13
C GLY A 378 8.30 15.91 0.95
N CYS A 379 7.29 16.52 0.34
CA CYS A 379 6.00 16.79 0.95
C CYS A 379 4.90 16.08 0.16
N PHE A 380 4.11 15.27 0.84
CA PHE A 380 3.05 14.44 0.27
C PHE A 380 1.70 14.85 0.85
N GLN A 381 0.72 15.05 -0.01
CA GLN A 381 -0.63 15.41 0.40
C GLN A 381 -1.55 14.19 0.41
N ILE A 382 -2.31 14.02 1.50
CA ILE A 382 -3.41 13.05 1.63
C ILE A 382 -4.68 13.85 1.97
N GLY A 383 -5.66 13.84 1.07
CA GLY A 383 -6.85 14.67 1.23
C GLY A 383 -6.48 16.15 1.42
N GLU A 384 -6.87 16.73 2.54
CA GLU A 384 -6.63 18.16 2.85
C GLU A 384 -5.28 18.43 3.51
N TYR A 385 -4.55 17.42 3.94
CA TYR A 385 -3.34 17.58 4.77
C TYR A 385 -2.08 17.12 4.08
N THR A 386 -1.00 17.84 4.35
CA THR A 386 0.33 17.58 3.81
C THR A 386 1.27 17.13 4.93
N GLY A 387 1.93 16.01 4.73
CA GLY A 387 3.04 15.54 5.56
C GLY A 387 4.35 15.74 4.83
N CYS A 388 5.36 16.28 5.51
CA CYS A 388 6.70 16.49 4.94
C CYS A 388 7.75 15.63 5.66
N ILE A 389 8.68 15.10 4.90
CA ILE A 389 9.83 14.33 5.36
C ILE A 389 11.13 15.05 4.97
N ASP A 390 12.13 15.01 5.86
CA ASP A 390 13.37 15.77 5.68
C ASP A 390 14.33 15.13 4.65
N SER A 391 14.14 13.84 4.35
CA SER A 391 14.99 13.09 3.43
C SER A 391 14.14 12.21 2.52
N LEU A 392 14.32 12.34 1.22
CA LEU A 392 13.65 11.52 0.23
C LEU A 392 14.67 11.00 -0.78
N ASN A 393 14.74 9.70 -0.93
CA ASN A 393 15.54 9.04 -1.95
C ASN A 393 14.68 8.64 -3.14
N VAL A 394 15.25 8.72 -4.33
CA VAL A 394 14.67 8.18 -5.55
C VAL A 394 15.57 7.04 -6.05
N VAL A 395 15.04 5.83 -6.08
CA VAL A 395 15.79 4.64 -6.52
C VAL A 395 15.95 4.67 -8.04
N ALA A 396 17.21 4.64 -8.49
CA ALA A 396 17.57 4.70 -9.91
C ALA A 396 18.06 3.36 -10.48
N THR A 397 18.10 2.32 -9.67
CA THR A 397 18.40 0.96 -10.11
C THR A 397 17.10 0.22 -10.37
N PRO A 398 16.92 -0.43 -11.55
CA PRO A 398 15.81 -1.36 -11.74
C PRO A 398 15.83 -2.40 -10.62
N GLY A 399 14.67 -2.67 -10.03
CA GLY A 399 14.55 -3.77 -9.07
C GLY A 399 14.82 -5.11 -9.78
N GLU A 400 15.50 -6.04 -9.12
CA GLU A 400 15.36 -7.45 -9.47
C GLU A 400 13.90 -7.88 -9.23
N ASP A 401 13.42 -8.90 -9.90
CA ASP A 401 11.98 -9.28 -9.95
C ASP A 401 11.28 -9.37 -8.58
N ALA A 402 12.02 -9.66 -7.52
CA ALA A 402 11.50 -9.72 -6.15
C ALA A 402 11.21 -8.34 -5.51
N LEU A 403 11.88 -7.27 -5.97
CA LEU A 403 11.72 -5.88 -5.46
C LEU A 403 10.79 -5.03 -6.33
N HIS A 404 10.18 -5.60 -7.36
CA HIS A 404 9.18 -4.90 -8.16
C HIS A 404 7.92 -4.65 -7.32
N PHE A 405 7.96 -3.57 -6.54
CA PHE A 405 6.73 -2.94 -6.09
C PHE A 405 6.11 -2.23 -7.29
N VAL A 406 4.94 -2.68 -7.68
CA VAL A 406 4.13 -1.95 -8.66
C VAL A 406 3.70 -0.66 -7.96
N GLY A 407 4.17 0.47 -8.46
CA GLY A 407 3.88 1.77 -7.85
C GLY A 407 5.08 2.70 -7.86
N ASP A 408 4.85 3.91 -7.40
CA ASP A 408 5.80 5.02 -7.50
C ASP A 408 6.78 5.10 -6.34
N GLY A 409 6.48 4.43 -5.23
CA GLY A 409 7.34 4.51 -4.05
C GLY A 409 6.83 3.71 -2.85
N VAL A 410 7.46 3.98 -1.71
CA VAL A 410 7.10 3.45 -0.39
C VAL A 410 6.90 4.63 0.57
N ALA A 411 5.77 4.67 1.23
CA ALA A 411 5.47 5.59 2.33
C ALA A 411 5.78 4.87 3.65
N GLY A 412 6.95 5.13 4.20
CA GLY A 412 7.48 4.48 5.40
C GLY A 412 7.20 5.26 6.69
N MET A 413 7.85 4.87 7.78
CA MET A 413 7.61 5.43 9.12
C MET A 413 7.91 6.93 9.24
N ASP A 414 8.85 7.47 8.47
CA ASP A 414 9.10 8.92 8.42
C ASP A 414 7.88 9.67 7.86
N PHE A 415 7.20 9.09 6.85
CA PHE A 415 5.94 9.60 6.33
C PHE A 415 4.82 9.48 7.38
N PHE A 416 4.63 8.31 8.01
CA PHE A 416 3.63 8.15 9.07
C PHE A 416 3.82 9.21 10.17
N ARG A 417 5.05 9.39 10.60
CA ARG A 417 5.40 10.35 11.65
C ARG A 417 5.37 11.81 11.21
N SER A 418 5.12 12.11 9.94
CA SER A 418 4.90 13.48 9.47
C SER A 418 3.51 14.02 9.84
N PHE A 419 2.61 13.17 10.36
CA PHE A 419 1.29 13.52 10.86
C PHE A 419 1.18 13.36 12.38
N ASN A 420 0.21 14.02 13.02
CA ASN A 420 -0.12 13.79 14.43
C ASN A 420 -0.90 12.50 14.60
N THR A 421 -1.91 12.30 13.77
CA THR A 421 -2.71 11.08 13.79
C THR A 421 -2.91 10.55 12.39
N ILE A 422 -3.03 9.23 12.30
CA ILE A 422 -3.40 8.52 11.07
C ILE A 422 -4.52 7.54 11.42
N THR A 423 -5.66 7.67 10.76
CA THR A 423 -6.73 6.67 10.76
C THR A 423 -6.57 5.81 9.52
N ILE A 424 -6.46 4.49 9.70
CA ILE A 424 -6.41 3.49 8.63
C ILE A 424 -7.69 2.68 8.74
N ASN A 425 -8.62 2.91 7.82
CA ASN A 425 -9.88 2.16 7.76
C ASN A 425 -9.80 1.16 6.60
N LEU A 426 -9.69 -0.11 6.96
CA LEU A 426 -9.55 -1.22 6.02
C LEU A 426 -10.91 -1.76 5.53
N LYS A 427 -12.01 -1.35 6.17
CA LYS A 427 -13.36 -1.70 5.74
C LYS A 427 -13.81 -0.85 4.55
N ASP A 428 -13.64 0.48 4.65
CA ASP A 428 -14.07 1.43 3.62
C ASP A 428 -12.88 1.94 2.80
N MET A 429 -11.69 1.36 3.02
CA MET A 429 -10.44 1.55 2.27
C MET A 429 -10.00 3.01 2.19
N PHE A 430 -9.86 3.67 3.33
CA PHE A 430 -9.33 5.03 3.36
C PHE A 430 -8.31 5.26 4.47
N VAL A 431 -7.41 6.19 4.21
CA VAL A 431 -6.52 6.81 5.20
C VAL A 431 -6.95 8.25 5.39
N LYS A 432 -7.13 8.65 6.64
CA LYS A 432 -7.34 10.03 7.05
C LYS A 432 -6.26 10.44 8.02
N THR A 433 -5.74 11.66 7.86
CA THR A 433 -4.65 12.17 8.68
C THR A 433 -5.05 13.45 9.40
N THR A 434 -4.30 13.84 10.43
CA THR A 434 -4.31 15.18 10.98
C THR A 434 -2.90 15.75 10.94
N PRO A 435 -2.73 17.04 10.57
CA PRO A 435 -1.41 17.62 10.43
C PRO A 435 -0.71 17.68 11.79
N LYS A 436 0.62 17.59 11.79
CA LYS A 436 1.38 18.07 12.94
C LYS A 436 0.98 19.51 13.18
N LYS A 437 0.63 19.87 14.43
CA LYS A 437 0.63 21.27 14.80
C LYS A 437 2.01 21.78 14.40
N GLN A 438 2.08 22.53 13.31
CA GLN A 438 3.26 23.34 13.08
C GLN A 438 3.40 24.15 14.35
N GLU A 439 4.47 23.93 15.13
CA GLU A 439 5.01 25.04 15.88
C GLU A 439 5.13 26.13 14.84
N ARG A 440 4.40 27.21 15.03
CA ARG A 440 4.52 28.42 14.22
C ARG A 440 5.90 29.02 14.47
N ASN A 441 6.95 28.30 14.14
CA ASN A 441 8.16 28.88 13.61
C ASN A 441 7.74 29.31 12.21
N ALA A 442 7.08 30.50 12.18
CA ALA A 442 6.89 31.23 10.98
C ALA A 442 8.20 31.09 10.17
N MET A 443 8.19 30.31 9.10
CA MET A 443 8.92 30.73 7.94
C MET A 443 8.25 32.04 7.56
N ILE A 444 8.70 33.11 8.22
CA ILE A 444 8.65 34.45 7.65
C ILE A 444 9.50 34.27 6.40
N TYR A 445 8.85 33.96 5.29
CA TYR A 445 9.43 34.15 4.00
C TYR A 445 9.82 35.62 3.98
N ASP A 446 11.11 35.85 4.19
CA ASP A 446 11.70 37.19 4.07
C ASP A 446 11.57 37.54 2.58
N SER A 447 10.42 38.12 2.24
CA SER A 447 10.10 38.61 0.89
C SER A 447 11.15 39.57 0.35
N LYS A 448 12.07 40.02 1.19
CA LYS A 448 13.24 40.83 0.83
C LYS A 448 14.40 40.03 0.25
N LYS A 449 14.46 38.70 0.43
CA LYS A 449 15.52 37.87 -0.14
C LYS A 449 15.22 37.26 -1.50
N LEU A 450 13.96 37.27 -1.93
CA LEU A 450 13.56 36.83 -3.29
C LEU A 450 13.52 37.97 -4.29
N ARG A 451 14.42 38.92 -4.22
CA ARG A 451 14.68 39.82 -5.36
C ARG A 451 15.53 39.05 -6.39
N LEU A 452 14.85 38.21 -7.19
CA LEU A 452 15.34 37.83 -8.50
C LEU A 452 15.58 39.13 -9.27
N LYS A 453 16.73 39.26 -9.93
CA LYS A 453 17.00 40.36 -10.88
C LYS A 453 16.12 40.10 -12.12
N LEU A 454 14.88 40.52 -12.04
CA LEU A 454 13.96 40.57 -13.19
C LEU A 454 14.06 41.97 -13.84
N PRO A 455 13.85 42.07 -15.13
CA PRO A 455 13.73 43.36 -15.84
C PRO A 455 12.63 44.22 -15.21
N GLU A 456 12.79 45.55 -15.21
CA GLU A 456 11.90 46.51 -14.55
C GLU A 456 10.41 46.41 -14.96
N ASP A 457 10.12 45.89 -16.13
CA ASP A 457 8.78 45.75 -16.70
C ASP A 457 7.98 44.58 -16.09
N GLU A 458 8.68 43.53 -15.59
CA GLU A 458 8.05 42.38 -14.90
C GLU A 458 7.83 42.60 -13.39
N LEU A 459 8.54 43.58 -12.81
CA LEU A 459 8.40 43.95 -11.39
C LEU A 459 6.97 44.47 -11.04
N LYS A 460 6.33 45.18 -11.99
CA LYS A 460 4.96 45.73 -11.79
C LYS A 460 3.89 44.65 -11.73
N ILE A 461 4.04 43.56 -12.46
CA ILE A 461 3.08 42.42 -12.46
C ILE A 461 3.23 41.61 -11.17
N THR A 462 4.46 41.46 -10.69
CA THR A 462 4.75 40.72 -9.44
C THR A 462 4.25 41.48 -8.22
N ASP A 463 4.35 42.82 -8.21
CA ASP A 463 3.81 43.65 -7.12
C ASP A 463 2.27 43.66 -7.11
N ILE A 464 1.61 43.56 -8.25
CA ILE A 464 0.15 43.44 -8.37
C ILE A 464 -0.30 42.06 -7.87
N LEU A 465 0.41 40.97 -8.22
CA LEU A 465 0.09 39.61 -7.79
C LEU A 465 0.34 39.41 -6.28
N LEU A 466 1.36 40.03 -5.70
CA LEU A 466 1.62 40.03 -4.26
C LEU A 466 0.57 40.85 -3.50
N GLY A 467 0.09 42.00 -4.07
CA GLY A 467 -1.01 42.77 -3.53
C GLY A 467 -2.34 42.02 -3.54
N ILE A 468 -2.62 41.23 -4.55
CA ILE A 468 -3.81 40.39 -4.63
C ILE A 468 -3.74 39.21 -3.63
N ALA A 469 -2.57 38.60 -3.45
CA ALA A 469 -2.37 37.54 -2.44
C ALA A 469 -2.54 38.08 -1.01
N ASP A 470 -2.08 39.31 -0.72
CA ASP A 470 -2.29 39.96 0.57
C ASP A 470 -3.76 40.32 0.82
N ILE A 471 -4.52 40.72 -0.20
CA ILE A 471 -5.96 40.96 -0.12
C ILE A 471 -6.71 39.67 0.16
N TYR A 472 -6.36 38.56 -0.51
CA TYR A 472 -6.96 37.22 -0.28
C TYR A 472 -6.66 36.66 1.11
N LEU A 473 -5.43 36.83 1.61
CA LEU A 473 -5.01 36.40 2.95
C LEU A 473 -5.69 37.25 4.06
N ASN A 474 -5.95 38.53 3.81
CA ASN A 474 -6.66 39.38 4.75
C ASN A 474 -8.19 39.16 4.71
N TYR A 475 -8.77 38.85 3.54
CA TYR A 475 -10.18 38.48 3.42
C TYR A 475 -10.48 37.15 4.14
N TRP A 476 -9.62 36.20 4.08
CA TRP A 476 -9.75 34.89 4.75
C TRP A 476 -9.67 35.01 6.30
N LYS A 477 -8.99 36.02 6.80
CA LYS A 477 -8.91 36.30 8.24
C LYS A 477 -10.19 36.87 8.83
N TYR A 478 -11.07 37.44 8.02
CA TYR A 478 -12.30 38.11 8.51
C TYR A 478 -13.56 37.23 8.47
N GLU A 479 -13.53 36.09 7.80
CA GLU A 479 -14.66 35.16 7.73
C GLU A 479 -14.61 33.98 8.73
N HIS A 480 -13.56 33.88 9.54
CA HIS A 480 -13.35 32.74 10.44
C HIS A 480 -12.98 33.18 11.87
N TYR A 481 -13.62 34.24 12.36
CA TYR A 481 -13.69 34.57 13.79
C TYR A 481 -15.14 34.55 14.25
#